data_aa384b22b164c29a9863f1c02b814a5c
#
_entry.id   aa384b22b164c29a9863f1c02b814a5c
#
_cell.length_a   1.000
_cell.length_b   1.000
_cell.length_c   1.000
_cell.angle_alpha   90.00
_cell.angle_beta   90.00
_cell.angle_gamma   90.00
#
_symmetry.space_group_name_H-M   'P 1'
#
loop_
_entity.id
_entity.type
_entity.pdbx_description
1 polymer ?
#
loop_
_entity_poly.entity_id
_entity_poly.type
_entity_poly.pdbx_seq_one_letter_code
_entity_poly.pdbx_strand_id
1 'polypeptide(L)'
;MGNKKKAISPYYVITLILLAAMAVFFLFPLYWIITGSVKETSDIIIKSGEMVKWFPTTITWDNYSRLFKSGTKLFGIGMPMAIRWLFNSVFISVVAMGLTCITSSLAGYALAKKRFWGKSLIFGLFVCAMALPKQVILIPLMRQMSAMGFLKSVWGSMFAVIFPVVGWPFGVFMMKQFSENIPTLFWKPAGLTGQES
;
A
#
# COMPACT_ATOMS: atom_id res chain seq x y z
N MET A 1 15.84 -48.66 -24.42
CA MET A 1 15.85 -47.19 -24.34
C MET A 1 16.60 -46.78 -23.07
N GLY A 2 17.85 -46.37 -23.18
CA GLY A 2 18.69 -46.02 -22.04
C GLY A 2 18.35 -44.64 -21.51
N ASN A 3 17.91 -44.58 -20.28
CA ASN A 3 17.64 -43.34 -19.54
C ASN A 3 18.97 -42.65 -19.22
N LYS A 4 19.47 -41.75 -20.08
CA LYS A 4 20.66 -40.94 -19.80
C LYS A 4 20.30 -40.01 -18.65
N LYS A 5 20.80 -40.32 -17.42
CA LYS A 5 20.78 -39.39 -16.30
C LYS A 5 21.49 -38.10 -16.75
N LYS A 6 20.74 -37.01 -16.94
CA LYS A 6 21.33 -35.69 -17.22
C LYS A 6 22.24 -35.32 -16.05
N ALA A 7 23.53 -35.17 -16.33
CA ALA A 7 24.48 -34.67 -15.34
C ALA A 7 24.02 -33.28 -14.87
N ILE A 8 23.89 -33.10 -13.57
CA ILE A 8 23.49 -31.82 -12.97
C ILE A 8 24.63 -30.83 -13.23
N SER A 9 24.36 -29.77 -13.96
CA SER A 9 25.36 -28.72 -14.25
C SER A 9 25.80 -28.04 -12.93
N PRO A 10 27.07 -27.77 -12.72
CA PRO A 10 27.56 -27.02 -11.56
C PRO A 10 26.88 -25.67 -11.39
N TYR A 11 26.54 -25.02 -12.50
CA TYR A 11 25.77 -23.78 -12.51
C TYR A 11 24.42 -23.95 -11.84
N TYR A 12 23.71 -25.05 -12.12
CA TYR A 12 22.42 -25.34 -11.49
C TYR A 12 22.53 -25.49 -9.96
N VAL A 13 23.58 -26.18 -9.50
CA VAL A 13 23.83 -26.37 -8.05
C VAL A 13 24.10 -25.04 -7.36
N ILE A 14 24.96 -24.18 -7.95
CA ILE A 14 25.29 -22.86 -7.41
C ILE A 14 24.02 -21.99 -7.35
N THR A 15 23.23 -21.97 -8.43
CA THR A 15 21.97 -21.22 -8.47
C THR A 15 20.99 -21.70 -7.40
N LEU A 16 20.88 -23.01 -7.21
CA LEU A 16 20.01 -23.59 -6.19
C LEU A 16 20.41 -23.18 -4.77
N ILE A 17 21.74 -23.22 -4.49
CA ILE A 17 22.28 -22.79 -3.19
C ILE A 17 21.98 -21.30 -2.94
N LEU A 18 22.21 -20.45 -3.94
CA LEU A 18 21.93 -19.02 -3.83
C LEU A 18 20.43 -18.75 -3.59
N LEU A 19 19.57 -19.43 -4.34
CA LEU A 19 18.12 -19.31 -4.16
C LEU A 19 17.67 -19.80 -2.79
N ALA A 20 18.22 -20.91 -2.31
CA ALA A 20 17.92 -21.42 -0.98
C ALA A 20 18.36 -20.44 0.13
N ALA A 21 19.56 -19.86 0.01
CA ALA A 21 20.07 -18.86 0.94
C ALA A 21 19.16 -17.60 0.94
N MET A 22 18.78 -17.12 -0.23
CA MET A 22 17.83 -16.00 -0.36
C MET A 22 16.47 -16.35 0.25
N ALA A 23 15.95 -17.56 0.01
CA ALA A 23 14.68 -18.00 0.58
C ALA A 23 14.73 -17.98 2.12
N VAL A 24 15.79 -18.50 2.74
CA VAL A 24 15.99 -18.46 4.19
C VAL A 24 16.01 -17.02 4.69
N PHE A 25 16.74 -16.13 4.01
CA PHE A 25 16.81 -14.71 4.36
C PHE A 25 15.43 -14.03 4.32
N PHE A 26 14.65 -14.26 3.26
CA PHE A 26 13.30 -13.67 3.13
C PHE A 26 12.25 -14.32 4.05
N LEU A 27 12.44 -15.58 4.44
CA LEU A 27 11.57 -16.25 5.39
C LEU A 27 11.84 -15.86 6.85
N PHE A 28 13.03 -15.30 7.13
CA PHE A 28 13.40 -14.91 8.50
C PHE A 28 12.42 -13.93 9.16
N PRO A 29 11.96 -12.84 8.53
CA PRO A 29 10.95 -11.96 9.13
C PRO A 29 9.63 -12.67 9.43
N LEU A 30 9.20 -13.60 8.58
CA LEU A 30 8.00 -14.40 8.81
C LEU A 30 8.17 -15.33 10.00
N TYR A 31 9.31 -16.01 10.09
CA TYR A 31 9.68 -16.81 11.27
C TYR A 31 9.59 -15.96 12.55
N TRP A 32 10.15 -14.75 12.54
CA TRP A 32 10.14 -13.85 13.69
C TRP A 32 8.73 -13.43 14.10
N ILE A 33 7.86 -13.12 13.15
CA ILE A 33 6.46 -12.75 13.42
C ILE A 33 5.70 -13.94 14.00
N ILE A 34 5.84 -15.14 13.40
CA ILE A 34 5.12 -16.34 13.85
C ILE A 34 5.58 -16.73 15.25
N THR A 35 6.88 -16.82 15.49
CA THR A 35 7.40 -17.17 16.82
C THR A 35 7.09 -16.10 17.84
N GLY A 36 7.19 -14.81 17.48
CA GLY A 36 6.87 -13.68 18.35
C GLY A 36 5.41 -13.64 18.76
N SER A 37 4.49 -14.08 17.90
CA SER A 37 3.05 -14.07 18.19
C SER A 37 2.65 -14.99 19.39
N VAL A 38 3.44 -16.02 19.63
CA VAL A 38 3.23 -17.00 20.73
C VAL A 38 4.23 -16.84 21.89
N LYS A 39 5.11 -15.82 21.86
CA LYS A 39 6.02 -15.49 22.93
C LYS A 39 5.34 -14.69 24.05
N GLU A 40 5.77 -14.89 25.27
CA GLU A 40 5.47 -13.97 26.37
C GLU A 40 6.15 -12.60 26.14
N THR A 41 5.58 -11.56 26.72
CA THR A 41 6.14 -10.19 26.63
C THR A 41 7.56 -10.11 27.17
N SER A 42 7.89 -10.92 28.19
CA SER A 42 9.22 -11.07 28.77
C SER A 42 10.27 -11.62 27.80
N ASP A 43 9.85 -12.43 26.82
CA ASP A 43 10.74 -13.00 25.80
C ASP A 43 10.98 -12.05 24.62
N ILE A 44 10.12 -11.03 24.46
CA ILE A 44 10.21 -10.03 23.39
C ILE A 44 10.99 -8.81 23.86
N ILE A 45 10.77 -8.37 25.11
CA ILE A 45 11.45 -7.20 25.69
C ILE A 45 12.82 -7.65 26.22
N ILE A 46 13.86 -7.34 25.46
CA ILE A 46 15.24 -7.64 25.82
C ILE A 46 15.70 -6.58 26.82
N LYS A 47 16.04 -6.99 28.03
CA LYS A 47 16.70 -6.13 29.00
C LYS A 47 18.20 -5.98 28.69
N SER A 48 18.79 -4.88 29.17
CA SER A 48 20.21 -4.63 28.95
C SER A 48 21.05 -5.80 29.49
N GLY A 49 21.85 -6.41 28.60
CA GLY A 49 22.69 -7.57 28.91
C GLY A 49 22.05 -8.95 28.66
N GLU A 50 20.79 -9.01 28.25
CA GLU A 50 20.15 -10.27 27.86
C GLU A 50 20.30 -10.56 26.36
N MET A 51 20.44 -11.84 26.01
CA MET A 51 20.47 -12.28 24.61
C MET A 51 19.06 -12.38 24.02
N VAL A 52 18.97 -12.16 22.71
CA VAL A 52 17.72 -12.37 21.96
C VAL A 52 17.29 -13.83 22.07
N LYS A 53 16.07 -14.07 22.53
CA LYS A 53 15.49 -15.41 22.57
C LYS A 53 14.89 -15.74 21.22
N TRP A 54 15.55 -16.57 20.46
CA TRP A 54 15.11 -16.97 19.11
C TRP A 54 13.82 -17.80 19.14
N PHE A 55 13.67 -18.66 20.13
CA PHE A 55 12.49 -19.49 20.32
C PHE A 55 11.71 -19.04 21.55
N PRO A 56 10.38 -19.25 21.63
CA PRO A 56 9.61 -19.00 22.82
C PRO A 56 10.09 -19.88 23.96
N THR A 57 10.29 -19.32 25.15
CA THR A 57 10.59 -20.10 26.35
C THR A 57 9.36 -20.90 26.79
N THR A 58 8.20 -20.24 26.71
CA THR A 58 6.86 -20.83 26.90
C THR A 58 5.97 -20.37 25.76
N ILE A 59 5.16 -21.29 25.21
CA ILE A 59 4.18 -20.96 24.18
C ILE A 59 2.93 -20.44 24.88
N THR A 60 2.54 -19.20 24.57
CA THR A 60 1.33 -18.58 25.13
C THR A 60 0.36 -18.17 24.03
N TRP A 61 -0.93 -18.34 24.28
CA TRP A 61 -2.02 -17.88 23.42
C TRP A 61 -2.65 -16.58 23.94
N ASP A 62 -2.10 -16.00 25.00
CA ASP A 62 -2.63 -14.79 25.62
C ASP A 62 -2.64 -13.58 24.70
N ASN A 63 -1.66 -13.48 23.81
CA ASN A 63 -1.61 -12.41 22.81
C ASN A 63 -2.86 -12.42 21.93
N TYR A 64 -3.25 -13.59 21.43
CA TYR A 64 -4.47 -13.76 20.64
C TYR A 64 -5.72 -13.53 21.47
N SER A 65 -5.76 -14.10 22.70
CA SER A 65 -6.86 -13.90 23.63
C SER A 65 -7.11 -12.41 23.92
N ARG A 66 -6.06 -11.62 24.14
CA ARG A 66 -6.15 -10.16 24.33
C ARG A 66 -6.72 -9.44 23.12
N LEU A 67 -6.30 -9.80 21.91
CA LEU A 67 -6.79 -9.20 20.66
C LEU A 67 -8.30 -9.38 20.47
N PHE A 68 -8.84 -10.53 20.88
CA PHE A 68 -10.25 -10.86 20.68
C PHE A 68 -11.12 -10.53 21.90
N LYS A 69 -10.55 -10.48 23.13
CA LYS A 69 -11.29 -10.14 24.35
C LYS A 69 -11.37 -8.63 24.59
N SER A 70 -10.36 -7.86 24.18
CA SER A 70 -10.37 -6.40 24.35
C SER A 70 -11.43 -5.79 23.43
N GLY A 71 -12.54 -5.35 24.03
CA GLY A 71 -13.65 -4.75 23.31
C GLY A 71 -13.46 -3.25 23.13
N THR A 72 -13.79 -2.75 21.93
CA THR A 72 -13.96 -1.33 21.65
C THR A 72 -15.33 -1.13 21.00
N LYS A 73 -15.89 0.09 21.12
CA LYS A 73 -17.16 0.38 20.45
C LYS A 73 -16.91 0.98 19.08
N LEU A 74 -17.54 0.43 18.05
CA LEU A 74 -17.65 1.01 16.73
C LEU A 74 -19.14 1.15 16.38
N PHE A 75 -19.62 2.34 16.08
CA PHE A 75 -21.05 2.64 15.91
C PHE A 75 -21.94 2.20 17.10
N GLY A 76 -21.40 2.25 18.33
CA GLY A 76 -22.14 1.79 19.52
C GLY A 76 -22.13 0.27 19.72
N ILE A 77 -21.65 -0.53 18.78
CA ILE A 77 -21.56 -1.98 18.84
C ILE A 77 -20.20 -2.35 19.43
N GLY A 78 -20.21 -3.17 20.48
CA GLY A 78 -18.99 -3.74 21.06
C GLY A 78 -18.38 -4.74 20.07
N MET A 79 -17.12 -4.52 19.70
CA MET A 79 -16.43 -5.47 18.84
C MET A 79 -14.97 -5.67 19.28
N PRO A 80 -14.37 -6.85 19.01
CA PRO A 80 -12.97 -7.11 19.32
C PRO A 80 -12.04 -6.09 18.63
N MET A 81 -10.96 -5.72 19.32
CA MET A 81 -10.00 -4.73 18.83
C MET A 81 -9.39 -5.13 17.48
N ALA A 82 -9.05 -6.40 17.30
CA ALA A 82 -8.51 -6.94 16.05
C ALA A 82 -9.46 -6.74 14.87
N ILE A 83 -10.76 -7.00 15.05
CA ILE A 83 -11.78 -6.83 14.00
C ILE A 83 -11.93 -5.35 13.66
N ARG A 84 -11.91 -4.47 14.65
CA ARG A 84 -11.96 -3.02 14.42
C ARG A 84 -10.76 -2.53 13.61
N TRP A 85 -9.56 -2.98 13.93
CA TRP A 85 -8.36 -2.61 13.17
C TRP A 85 -8.43 -3.09 11.72
N LEU A 86 -8.87 -4.32 11.51
CA LEU A 86 -9.09 -4.87 10.17
C LEU A 86 -10.11 -4.04 9.39
N PHE A 87 -11.26 -3.73 10.01
CA PHE A 87 -12.28 -2.88 9.40
C PHE A 87 -11.73 -1.50 9.03
N ASN A 88 -11.01 -0.85 9.93
CA ASN A 88 -10.42 0.46 9.66
C ASN A 88 -9.44 0.39 8.48
N SER A 89 -8.59 -0.63 8.42
CA SER A 89 -7.64 -0.81 7.32
C SER A 89 -8.34 -1.05 5.99
N VAL A 90 -9.34 -1.92 5.96
CA VAL A 90 -10.13 -2.19 4.76
C VAL A 90 -10.88 -0.94 4.31
N PHE A 91 -11.55 -0.24 5.23
CA PHE A 91 -12.29 0.97 4.93
C PHE A 91 -11.39 2.06 4.33
N ILE A 92 -10.27 2.38 5.02
CA ILE A 92 -9.31 3.38 4.53
C ILE A 92 -8.77 3.00 3.16
N SER A 93 -8.39 1.74 2.97
CA SER A 93 -7.82 1.26 1.71
C SER A 93 -8.82 1.33 0.55
N VAL A 94 -10.04 0.87 0.75
CA VAL A 94 -11.09 0.86 -0.29
C VAL A 94 -11.49 2.28 -0.68
N VAL A 95 -11.70 3.16 0.31
CA VAL A 95 -12.10 4.56 0.05
C VAL A 95 -10.95 5.32 -0.61
N ALA A 96 -9.72 5.21 -0.09
CA ALA A 96 -8.55 5.85 -0.68
C ALA A 96 -8.30 5.38 -2.12
N MET A 97 -8.37 4.07 -2.37
CA MET A 97 -8.22 3.48 -3.70
C MET A 97 -9.29 4.00 -4.66
N GLY A 98 -10.56 3.95 -4.27
CA GLY A 98 -11.67 4.41 -5.11
C GLY A 98 -11.53 5.89 -5.49
N LEU A 99 -11.27 6.75 -4.50
CA LEU A 99 -11.06 8.18 -4.74
C LEU A 99 -9.83 8.45 -5.59
N THR A 100 -8.72 7.76 -5.33
CA THR A 100 -7.48 7.90 -6.11
C THR A 100 -7.69 7.46 -7.56
N CYS A 101 -8.38 6.35 -7.80
CA CYS A 101 -8.70 5.90 -9.15
C CYS A 101 -9.57 6.92 -9.90
N ILE A 102 -10.60 7.44 -9.27
CA ILE A 102 -11.49 8.45 -9.87
C ILE A 102 -10.71 9.73 -10.21
N THR A 103 -10.02 10.29 -9.24
CA THR A 103 -9.29 11.56 -9.42
C THR A 103 -8.15 11.42 -10.43
N SER A 104 -7.39 10.32 -10.37
CA SER A 104 -6.30 10.05 -11.32
C SER A 104 -6.81 9.84 -12.73
N SER A 105 -7.94 9.12 -12.90
CA SER A 105 -8.55 8.88 -14.21
C SER A 105 -9.06 10.19 -14.83
N LEU A 106 -9.76 11.01 -14.05
CA LEU A 106 -10.28 12.30 -14.53
C LEU A 106 -9.14 13.26 -14.88
N ALA A 107 -8.15 13.41 -14.00
CA ALA A 107 -7.00 14.27 -14.22
C ALA A 107 -6.13 13.78 -15.39
N GLY A 108 -5.84 12.48 -15.44
CA GLY A 108 -5.06 11.85 -16.51
C GLY A 108 -5.75 11.98 -17.87
N TYR A 109 -7.06 11.74 -17.92
CA TYR A 109 -7.85 11.95 -19.14
C TYR A 109 -7.84 13.42 -19.59
N ALA A 110 -8.06 14.36 -18.70
CA ALA A 110 -8.02 15.79 -19.02
C ALA A 110 -6.65 16.21 -19.56
N LEU A 111 -5.57 15.75 -18.92
CA LEU A 111 -4.20 16.00 -19.31
C LEU A 111 -3.81 15.25 -20.62
N ALA A 112 -4.45 14.16 -20.99
CA ALA A 112 -4.19 13.46 -22.24
C ALA A 112 -4.98 14.07 -23.41
N LYS A 113 -6.30 14.19 -23.29
CA LYS A 113 -7.23 14.42 -24.39
C LYS A 113 -7.71 15.87 -24.54
N LYS A 114 -7.72 16.66 -23.45
CA LYS A 114 -8.21 18.04 -23.52
C LYS A 114 -7.08 19.01 -23.86
N ARG A 115 -7.44 20.10 -24.55
CA ARG A 115 -6.55 21.23 -24.87
C ARG A 115 -6.93 22.39 -23.96
N PHE A 116 -6.02 22.84 -23.12
CA PHE A 116 -6.20 24.01 -22.26
C PHE A 116 -4.84 24.65 -21.96
N TRP A 117 -4.87 25.92 -21.63
CA TRP A 117 -3.67 26.69 -21.29
C TRP A 117 -3.04 26.16 -20.00
N GLY A 118 -1.72 26.06 -19.96
CA GLY A 118 -0.99 25.58 -18.78
C GLY A 118 -0.93 24.05 -18.61
N LYS A 119 -1.48 23.27 -19.56
CA LYS A 119 -1.46 21.78 -19.51
C LYS A 119 -0.07 21.21 -19.22
N SER A 120 0.95 21.67 -19.95
CA SER A 120 2.33 21.19 -19.76
C SER A 120 2.91 21.56 -18.42
N LEU A 121 2.61 22.77 -17.92
CA LEU A 121 3.03 23.23 -16.60
C LEU A 121 2.42 22.36 -15.50
N ILE A 122 1.10 22.16 -15.55
CA ILE A 122 0.39 21.31 -14.57
C ILE A 122 0.95 19.90 -14.58
N PHE A 123 1.16 19.31 -15.75
CA PHE A 123 1.75 17.97 -15.85
C PHE A 123 3.17 17.94 -15.30
N GLY A 124 3.98 18.94 -15.61
CA GLY A 124 5.32 19.11 -15.04
C GLY A 124 5.33 19.17 -13.51
N LEU A 125 4.37 19.89 -12.91
CA LEU A 125 4.21 19.93 -11.44
C LEU A 125 3.89 18.55 -10.86
N PHE A 126 3.04 17.74 -11.50
CA PHE A 126 2.80 16.37 -11.07
C PHE A 126 4.08 15.52 -11.12
N VAL A 127 4.85 15.64 -12.19
CA VAL A 127 6.13 14.90 -12.33
C VAL A 127 7.14 15.36 -11.28
N CYS A 128 7.28 16.66 -11.04
CA CYS A 128 8.15 17.18 -9.99
C CYS A 128 7.71 16.73 -8.59
N ALA A 129 6.40 16.67 -8.33
CA ALA A 129 5.88 16.21 -7.06
C ALA A 129 6.20 14.72 -6.78
N MET A 130 6.40 13.90 -7.81
CA MET A 130 6.83 12.50 -7.64
C MET A 130 8.26 12.37 -7.10
N ALA A 131 9.11 13.38 -7.33
CA ALA A 131 10.49 13.39 -6.84
C ALA A 131 10.59 13.77 -5.35
N LEU A 132 9.51 14.31 -4.75
CA LEU A 132 9.51 14.72 -3.35
C LEU A 132 9.43 13.48 -2.43
N PRO A 133 10.39 13.30 -1.49
CA PRO A 133 10.32 12.24 -0.51
C PRO A 133 9.10 12.43 0.40
N LYS A 134 8.26 11.41 0.52
CA LYS A 134 7.05 11.47 1.37
C LYS A 134 7.36 11.79 2.83
N GLN A 135 8.53 11.39 3.31
CA GLN A 135 8.99 11.62 4.68
C GLN A 135 9.11 13.12 5.01
N VAL A 136 9.55 13.95 4.05
CA VAL A 136 9.70 15.40 4.23
C VAL A 136 8.34 16.07 4.41
N ILE A 137 7.31 15.57 3.73
CA ILE A 137 5.97 16.15 3.74
C ILE A 137 5.18 15.72 4.98
N LEU A 138 5.57 14.63 5.64
CA LEU A 138 4.78 14.00 6.72
C LEU A 138 4.51 14.96 7.89
N ILE A 139 5.54 15.66 8.39
CA ILE A 139 5.40 16.57 9.55
C ILE A 139 4.52 17.79 9.21
N PRO A 140 4.75 18.52 8.12
CA PRO A 140 3.86 19.61 7.69
C PRO A 140 2.41 19.14 7.50
N LEU A 141 2.22 17.97 6.89
CA LEU A 141 0.91 17.39 6.65
C LEU A 141 0.18 17.08 7.96
N MET A 142 0.84 16.44 8.93
CA MET A 142 0.29 16.17 10.25
C MET A 142 -0.17 17.46 10.95
N ARG A 143 0.64 18.52 10.90
CA ARG A 143 0.29 19.82 11.46
C ARG A 143 -0.95 20.42 10.78
N GLN A 144 -1.01 20.35 9.46
CA GLN A 144 -2.15 20.84 8.68
C GLN A 144 -3.44 20.06 9.02
N MET A 145 -3.39 18.74 9.05
CA MET A 145 -4.54 17.92 9.41
C MET A 145 -5.01 18.18 10.84
N SER A 146 -4.08 18.41 11.77
CA SER A 146 -4.39 18.79 13.16
C SER A 146 -5.05 20.19 13.22
N ALA A 147 -4.51 21.19 12.52
CA ALA A 147 -5.05 22.53 12.47
C ALA A 147 -6.47 22.58 11.86
N MET A 148 -6.73 21.74 10.85
CA MET A 148 -8.05 21.58 10.24
C MET A 148 -9.03 20.79 11.13
N GLY A 149 -8.58 20.29 12.29
CA GLY A 149 -9.43 19.58 13.23
C GLY A 149 -9.70 18.09 12.90
N PHE A 150 -9.09 17.54 11.86
CA PHE A 150 -9.31 16.16 11.46
C PHE A 150 -8.89 15.16 12.55
N LEU A 151 -7.91 15.47 13.37
CA LEU A 151 -7.41 14.56 14.41
C LEU A 151 -8.30 14.55 15.69
N LYS A 152 -9.39 15.32 15.75
CA LYS A 152 -10.28 15.41 16.92
C LYS A 152 -11.29 14.25 16.99
N SER A 153 -11.47 13.47 15.93
CA SER A 153 -12.41 12.35 15.90
C SER A 153 -11.83 11.16 15.15
N VAL A 154 -12.39 9.98 15.41
CA VAL A 154 -11.98 8.72 14.71
C VAL A 154 -12.19 8.86 13.20
N TRP A 155 -13.33 9.36 12.77
CA TRP A 155 -13.62 9.59 11.36
C TRP A 155 -12.70 10.64 10.74
N GLY A 156 -12.49 11.74 11.42
CA GLY A 156 -11.55 12.76 10.98
C GLY A 156 -10.14 12.18 10.77
N SER A 157 -9.66 11.38 11.71
CA SER A 157 -8.35 10.72 11.60
C SER A 157 -8.26 9.77 10.40
N MET A 158 -9.34 9.04 10.06
CA MET A 158 -9.40 8.22 8.86
C MET A 158 -9.29 9.07 7.59
N PHE A 159 -10.02 10.18 7.51
CA PHE A 159 -9.94 11.10 6.38
C PHE A 159 -8.61 11.83 6.30
N ALA A 160 -7.97 12.12 7.43
CA ALA A 160 -6.61 12.68 7.46
C ALA A 160 -5.57 11.78 6.78
N VAL A 161 -5.79 10.45 6.77
CA VAL A 161 -4.96 9.48 6.06
C VAL A 161 -5.37 9.38 4.58
N ILE A 162 -6.67 9.44 4.28
CA ILE A 162 -7.21 9.24 2.92
C ILE A 162 -6.89 10.44 2.02
N PHE A 163 -7.21 11.68 2.44
CA PHE A 163 -7.11 12.86 1.57
C PHE A 163 -5.74 13.10 0.95
N PRO A 164 -4.61 12.95 1.67
CA PRO A 164 -3.29 13.16 1.08
C PRO A 164 -2.92 12.18 -0.03
N VAL A 165 -3.61 11.04 -0.09
CA VAL A 165 -3.33 9.99 -1.09
C VAL A 165 -4.20 10.17 -2.34
N VAL A 166 -5.36 10.84 -2.23
CA VAL A 166 -6.36 10.97 -3.32
C VAL A 166 -5.79 11.63 -4.57
N GLY A 167 -4.91 12.62 -4.42
CA GLY A 167 -4.25 13.31 -5.55
C GLY A 167 -2.90 12.72 -5.94
N TRP A 168 -2.70 11.43 -5.82
CA TRP A 168 -1.40 10.79 -6.02
C TRP A 168 -0.79 11.07 -7.39
N PRO A 169 0.36 11.79 -7.47
CA PRO A 169 0.93 12.24 -8.73
C PRO A 169 1.26 11.10 -9.70
N PHE A 170 1.76 9.97 -9.20
CA PHE A 170 2.06 8.81 -10.03
C PHE A 170 0.79 8.22 -10.67
N GLY A 171 -0.34 8.21 -9.94
CA GLY A 171 -1.62 7.77 -10.50
C GLY A 171 -2.05 8.62 -11.68
N VAL A 172 -1.95 9.95 -11.55
CA VAL A 172 -2.26 10.90 -12.64
C VAL A 172 -1.32 10.71 -13.84
N PHE A 173 -0.02 10.54 -13.58
CA PHE A 173 0.97 10.25 -14.61
C PHE A 173 0.64 8.96 -15.38
N MET A 174 0.40 7.85 -14.68
CA MET A 174 0.04 6.56 -15.29
C MET A 174 -1.24 6.66 -16.13
N MET A 175 -2.28 7.29 -15.57
CA MET A 175 -3.55 7.43 -16.29
C MET A 175 -3.46 8.35 -17.51
N LYS A 176 -2.60 9.38 -17.46
CA LYS A 176 -2.31 10.21 -18.64
C LYS A 176 -1.64 9.37 -19.73
N GLN A 177 -0.58 8.64 -19.42
CA GLN A 177 0.14 7.80 -20.37
C GLN A 177 -0.79 6.75 -21.01
N PHE A 178 -1.60 6.10 -20.17
CA PHE A 178 -2.59 5.13 -20.65
C PHE A 178 -3.62 5.78 -21.59
N SER A 179 -4.18 6.93 -21.17
CA SER A 179 -5.20 7.63 -21.95
C SER A 179 -4.67 8.15 -23.30
N GLU A 180 -3.39 8.53 -23.42
CA GLU A 180 -2.80 8.96 -24.68
C GLU A 180 -2.84 7.88 -25.75
N ASN A 181 -2.66 6.62 -25.34
CA ASN A 181 -2.64 5.47 -26.23
C ASN A 181 -4.03 5.00 -26.70
N ILE A 182 -5.12 5.50 -26.08
CA ILE A 182 -6.48 5.15 -26.51
C ILE A 182 -6.83 5.97 -27.76
N PRO A 183 -7.19 5.32 -28.91
CA PRO A 183 -7.57 6.04 -30.12
C PRO A 183 -8.80 6.94 -29.90
N THR A 184 -8.75 8.16 -30.41
CA THR A 184 -9.85 9.13 -30.29
C THR A 184 -11.12 8.72 -31.04
N LEU A 185 -11.03 7.73 -31.95
CA LEU A 185 -12.15 7.18 -32.70
C LEU A 185 -13.28 6.62 -31.80
N PHE A 186 -12.96 6.11 -30.63
CA PHE A 186 -13.95 5.62 -29.67
C PHE A 186 -14.85 6.72 -29.05
N TRP A 187 -14.49 7.99 -29.22
CA TRP A 187 -15.20 9.14 -28.64
C TRP A 187 -15.89 10.02 -29.67
N LYS A 188 -15.81 9.71 -30.98
CA LYS A 188 -16.62 10.39 -31.98
C LYS A 188 -18.04 9.83 -31.89
N PRO A 189 -19.08 10.66 -31.69
CA PRO A 189 -20.45 10.17 -31.76
C PRO A 189 -20.67 9.56 -33.14
N ALA A 190 -21.34 8.41 -33.18
CA ALA A 190 -21.56 7.57 -34.35
C ALA A 190 -22.32 8.26 -35.52
N GLY A 191 -22.57 9.57 -35.43
CA GLY A 191 -23.32 10.34 -36.42
C GLY A 191 -22.52 11.32 -37.27
N LEU A 192 -21.19 11.47 -37.07
CA LEU A 192 -20.40 12.51 -37.76
C LEU A 192 -19.37 11.97 -38.76
N THR A 193 -19.48 10.72 -39.22
CA THR A 193 -18.60 10.14 -40.22
C THR A 193 -19.10 10.35 -41.69
N GLY A 194 -19.92 11.35 -41.93
CA GLY A 194 -20.60 11.52 -43.21
C GLY A 194 -20.50 12.89 -43.84
N GLN A 195 -19.55 13.78 -43.48
CA GLN A 195 -19.38 15.06 -44.17
C GLN A 195 -17.92 15.51 -44.15
N GLU A 196 -17.09 14.95 -45.00
CA GLU A 196 -15.94 15.60 -45.63
C GLU A 196 -15.78 14.97 -47.01
N SER A 197 -16.46 15.56 -47.99
CA SER A 197 -16.10 15.51 -49.44
C SER A 197 -15.34 16.76 -49.78
#